data_9db43b79ccdcaf9ded44513366963465
#
_entry.id   9db43b79ccdcaf9ded44513366963465
#
_cell.length_a   1.000
_cell.length_b   1.000
_cell.length_c   1.000
_cell.angle_alpha   90.00
_cell.angle_beta   90.00
_cell.angle_gamma   90.00
#
_symmetry.space_group_name_H-M   'P 1'
#
loop_
_entity.id
_entity.type
_entity.pdbx_description
1 polymer ?
#
loop_
_entity_poly.entity_id
_entity_poly.type
_entity_poly.pdbx_seq_one_letter_code
_entity_poly.pdbx_strand_id
1 'polypeptide(L)'
;VYVDSPLAVEATQVFSQSMYDYFDNEALALIRQGINPINFPDLKVAITSDDSITINSDPNPKVIISASGMCEAGRIRHHLKHNLWRPESTILFVGYQAVGTLGRAIVEGAREVRLFDEHIHIEAEICQLSGISGHADDQGLINWIKSFTPAPSQVLINHGEDSVCEIFAQRLRNELGLKATAPYNGA
;
A
#
# COMPACT_ATOMS: atom_id res chain seq x y z
N VAL A 1 2.91 14.06 12.38
CA VAL A 1 2.49 12.88 11.59
C VAL A 1 1.60 12.01 12.45
N TYR A 2 0.50 11.53 11.90
CA TYR A 2 -0.42 10.60 12.58
C TYR A 2 -0.42 9.24 11.88
N VAL A 3 -0.30 8.16 12.64
CA VAL A 3 -0.60 6.79 12.20
C VAL A 3 -1.99 6.44 12.71
N ASP A 4 -2.96 6.43 11.81
CA ASP A 4 -4.35 6.13 12.12
C ASP A 4 -4.78 4.79 11.49
N SER A 5 -4.14 3.75 11.99
CA SER A 5 -4.41 2.35 11.64
C SER A 5 -3.95 1.45 12.79
N PRO A 6 -4.86 0.80 13.53
CA PRO A 6 -4.49 -0.09 14.63
C PRO A 6 -3.49 -1.17 14.20
N LEU A 7 -3.71 -1.79 13.03
CA LEU A 7 -2.80 -2.81 12.50
C LEU A 7 -1.40 -2.26 12.19
N ALA A 8 -1.30 -1.02 11.66
CA ALA A 8 -0.01 -0.38 11.41
C ALA A 8 0.72 -0.08 12.72
N VAL A 9 0.01 0.31 13.77
CA VAL A 9 0.59 0.54 15.10
C VAL A 9 1.16 -0.77 15.66
N GLU A 10 0.40 -1.86 15.60
CA GLU A 10 0.86 -3.19 16.05
C GLU A 10 2.09 -3.65 15.26
N ALA A 11 2.06 -3.52 13.93
CA ALA A 11 3.20 -3.84 13.08
C ALA A 11 4.45 -3.02 13.45
N THR A 12 4.29 -1.71 13.67
CA THR A 12 5.38 -0.84 14.09
C THR A 12 5.99 -1.27 15.43
N GLN A 13 5.17 -1.76 16.35
CA GLN A 13 5.66 -2.31 17.63
C GLN A 13 6.52 -3.58 17.40
N VAL A 14 6.07 -4.50 16.55
CA VAL A 14 6.84 -5.70 16.20
C VAL A 14 8.18 -5.32 15.57
N PHE A 15 8.19 -4.39 14.60
CA PHE A 15 9.44 -3.89 14.00
C PHE A 15 10.35 -3.25 15.05
N SER A 16 9.81 -2.45 15.97
CA SER A 16 10.58 -1.81 17.04
C SER A 16 11.22 -2.81 18.00
N GLN A 17 10.56 -3.93 18.29
CA GLN A 17 11.09 -4.99 19.16
C GLN A 17 12.18 -5.82 18.48
N SER A 18 12.16 -5.90 17.15
CA SER A 18 13.02 -6.78 16.35
C SER A 18 14.09 -6.03 15.56
N MET A 19 14.33 -4.75 15.85
CA MET A 19 15.22 -3.88 15.07
C MET A 19 16.61 -4.48 14.87
N TYR A 20 17.24 -4.97 15.93
CA TYR A 20 18.63 -5.44 15.88
C TYR A 20 18.82 -6.75 15.13
N ASP A 21 17.74 -7.53 14.97
CA ASP A 21 17.80 -8.84 14.30
C ASP A 21 17.47 -8.73 12.80
N TYR A 22 16.72 -7.71 12.39
CA TYR A 22 16.12 -7.67 11.05
C TYR A 22 16.37 -6.38 10.26
N PHE A 23 16.83 -5.31 10.90
CA PHE A 23 17.18 -4.08 10.18
C PHE A 23 18.52 -4.23 9.47
N ASP A 24 18.61 -3.60 8.31
CA ASP A 24 19.85 -3.54 7.56
C ASP A 24 20.91 -2.65 8.24
N ASN A 25 22.12 -2.68 7.70
CA ASN A 25 23.23 -1.93 8.28
C ASN A 25 23.02 -0.42 8.23
N GLU A 26 22.27 0.10 7.26
CA GLU A 26 21.99 1.53 7.11
C GLU A 26 21.02 1.99 8.21
N ALA A 27 19.90 1.30 8.40
CA ALA A 27 18.96 1.57 9.48
C ALA A 27 19.60 1.43 10.87
N LEU A 28 20.43 0.38 11.07
CA LEU A 28 21.17 0.20 12.32
C LEU A 28 22.19 1.31 12.57
N ALA A 29 22.81 1.86 11.53
CA ALA A 29 23.71 3.01 11.67
C ALA A 29 22.97 4.27 12.14
N LEU A 30 21.77 4.52 11.66
CA LEU A 30 20.91 5.61 12.15
C LEU A 30 20.54 5.42 13.62
N ILE A 31 20.13 4.21 14.00
CA ILE A 31 19.78 3.89 15.40
C ILE A 31 20.96 4.14 16.34
N ARG A 32 22.18 3.76 15.96
CA ARG A 32 23.42 4.01 16.75
C ARG A 32 23.69 5.50 16.92
N GLN A 33 23.21 6.36 16.02
CA GLN A 33 23.28 7.82 16.11
C GLN A 33 22.12 8.42 16.93
N GLY A 34 21.24 7.59 17.49
CA GLY A 34 20.06 8.02 18.23
C GLY A 34 18.86 8.40 17.35
N ILE A 35 18.92 8.11 16.04
CA ILE A 35 17.84 8.37 15.09
C ILE A 35 17.03 7.08 14.91
N ASN A 36 15.80 7.07 15.38
CA ASN A 36 14.91 5.94 15.14
C ASN A 36 14.07 6.21 13.87
N PRO A 37 14.26 5.46 12.76
CA PRO A 37 13.57 5.74 11.49
C PRO A 37 12.07 5.46 11.51
N ILE A 38 11.59 4.66 12.46
CA ILE A 38 10.16 4.28 12.59
C ILE A 38 9.47 4.89 13.82
N ASN A 39 10.19 5.65 14.63
CA ASN A 39 9.63 6.33 15.80
C ASN A 39 10.39 7.64 16.07
N PHE A 40 9.75 8.76 15.86
CA PHE A 40 10.32 10.09 16.02
C PHE A 40 9.38 10.99 16.85
N PRO A 41 9.85 12.10 17.44
CA PRO A 41 9.12 12.88 18.46
C PRO A 41 7.73 13.35 18.03
N ASP A 42 7.51 13.66 16.75
CA ASP A 42 6.24 14.16 16.23
C ASP A 42 5.34 13.06 15.63
N LEU A 43 5.70 11.78 15.80
CA LEU A 43 4.86 10.66 15.41
C LEU A 43 3.80 10.42 16.49
N LYS A 44 2.55 10.54 16.12
CA LYS A 44 1.39 10.29 16.98
C LYS A 44 0.60 9.09 16.45
N VAL A 45 0.06 8.29 17.34
CA VAL A 45 -0.78 7.14 16.98
C VAL A 45 -2.20 7.35 17.46
N ALA A 46 -3.17 7.07 16.59
CA ALA A 46 -4.59 7.06 16.94
C ALA A 46 -5.03 5.60 17.17
N ILE A 47 -5.34 5.27 18.39
CA ILE A 47 -5.75 3.92 18.79
C ILE A 47 -7.26 3.79 18.74
N THR A 48 -7.97 4.74 19.32
CA THR A 48 -9.44 4.73 19.42
C THR A 48 -10.11 5.42 18.23
N SER A 49 -11.41 5.19 18.07
CA SER A 49 -12.20 5.92 17.08
C SER A 49 -12.29 7.42 17.40
N ASP A 50 -12.31 7.78 18.67
CA ASP A 50 -12.36 9.17 19.11
C ASP A 50 -11.06 9.91 18.76
N ASP A 51 -9.90 9.24 18.91
CA ASP A 51 -8.63 9.78 18.44
C ASP A 51 -8.67 10.09 16.93
N SER A 52 -9.20 9.14 16.13
CA SER A 52 -9.35 9.30 14.69
C SER A 52 -10.26 10.48 14.31
N ILE A 53 -11.36 10.67 15.03
CA ILE A 53 -12.28 11.78 14.79
C ILE A 53 -11.58 13.13 15.09
N THR A 54 -10.80 13.22 16.16
CA THR A 54 -10.10 14.45 16.52
C THR A 54 -9.07 14.89 15.47
N ILE A 55 -8.44 13.95 14.75
CA ILE A 55 -7.52 14.25 13.66
C ILE A 55 -8.21 15.06 12.56
N ASN A 56 -9.44 14.70 12.20
CA ASN A 56 -10.19 15.39 11.14
C ASN A 56 -10.68 16.79 11.56
N SER A 57 -10.86 17.03 12.85
CA SER A 57 -11.30 18.33 13.38
C SER A 57 -10.14 19.29 13.71
N ASP A 58 -8.91 18.80 13.80
CA ASP A 58 -7.71 19.62 14.03
C ASP A 58 -7.40 20.47 12.78
N PRO A 59 -7.36 21.81 12.85
CA PRO A 59 -7.12 22.67 11.69
C PRO A 59 -5.63 22.75 11.28
N ASN A 60 -4.72 22.26 12.11
CA ASN A 60 -3.29 22.37 11.82
C ASN A 60 -2.86 21.46 10.66
N PRO A 61 -1.87 21.90 9.83
CA PRO A 61 -1.29 21.04 8.79
C PRO A 61 -0.72 19.75 9.39
N LYS A 62 -1.01 18.63 8.73
CA LYS A 62 -0.60 17.30 9.22
C LYS A 62 -0.45 16.29 8.11
N VAL A 63 0.29 15.22 8.37
CA VAL A 63 0.33 14.02 7.56
C VAL A 63 -0.44 12.93 8.30
N ILE A 64 -1.34 12.25 7.60
CA ILE A 64 -2.13 11.14 8.12
C ILE A 64 -1.78 9.88 7.33
N ILE A 65 -1.28 8.87 8.02
CA ILE A 65 -1.01 7.54 7.45
C ILE A 65 -2.13 6.61 7.91
N SER A 66 -2.93 6.14 6.96
CA SER A 66 -4.10 5.32 7.28
C SER A 66 -4.28 4.16 6.29
N ALA A 67 -4.94 3.11 6.70
CA ALA A 67 -5.30 1.94 5.90
C ALA A 67 -6.84 1.89 5.71
N SER A 68 -7.35 1.17 4.71
CA SER A 68 -6.71 0.25 3.76
C SER A 68 -6.12 0.98 2.55
N GLY A 69 -5.08 0.37 1.94
CA GLY A 69 -4.37 0.97 0.81
C GLY A 69 -5.22 1.20 -0.45
N MET A 70 -6.29 0.43 -0.67
CA MET A 70 -7.21 0.57 -1.81
C MET A 70 -8.47 1.38 -1.48
N CYS A 71 -8.55 1.96 -0.29
CA CYS A 71 -9.63 2.82 0.18
C CYS A 71 -11.02 2.15 0.31
N GLU A 72 -11.09 0.81 0.28
CA GLU A 72 -12.36 0.07 0.36
C GLU A 72 -12.86 -0.12 1.80
N ALA A 73 -11.98 -0.07 2.78
CA ALA A 73 -12.30 -0.27 4.18
C ALA A 73 -11.41 0.60 5.09
N GLY A 74 -11.68 0.57 6.38
CA GLY A 74 -10.85 1.21 7.40
C GLY A 74 -11.05 2.73 7.53
N ARG A 75 -10.20 3.30 8.36
CA ARG A 75 -10.29 4.72 8.75
C ARG A 75 -9.95 5.68 7.62
N ILE A 76 -9.18 5.25 6.64
CA ILE A 76 -8.87 6.04 5.44
C ILE A 76 -10.12 6.59 4.76
N ARG A 77 -11.24 5.84 4.75
CA ARG A 77 -12.49 6.29 4.14
C ARG A 77 -13.07 7.53 4.83
N HIS A 78 -12.92 7.63 6.15
CA HIS A 78 -13.34 8.83 6.90
C HIS A 78 -12.42 10.00 6.58
N HIS A 79 -11.10 9.79 6.52
CA HIS A 79 -10.17 10.84 6.13
C HIS A 79 -10.42 11.33 4.70
N LEU A 80 -10.68 10.43 3.76
CA LEU A 80 -11.04 10.81 2.39
C LEU A 80 -12.34 11.64 2.34
N LYS A 81 -13.39 11.23 3.09
CA LYS A 81 -14.62 11.99 3.18
C LYS A 81 -14.38 13.44 3.64
N HIS A 82 -13.48 13.64 4.58
CA HIS A 82 -13.22 14.96 5.16
C HIS A 82 -12.20 15.80 4.38
N ASN A 83 -11.42 15.20 3.47
CA ASN A 83 -10.28 15.88 2.84
C ASN A 83 -10.32 15.88 1.30
N LEU A 84 -11.06 15.01 0.62
CA LEU A 84 -11.09 14.97 -0.85
C LEU A 84 -11.63 16.25 -1.49
N TRP A 85 -12.57 16.93 -0.85
CA TRP A 85 -13.19 18.17 -1.34
C TRP A 85 -12.36 19.42 -1.05
N ARG A 86 -11.23 19.29 -0.38
CA ARG A 86 -10.40 20.40 0.06
C ARG A 86 -9.21 20.58 -0.89
N PRO A 87 -9.12 21.72 -1.62
CA PRO A 87 -8.05 21.95 -2.59
C PRO A 87 -6.64 22.08 -1.94
N GLU A 88 -6.58 22.37 -0.65
CA GLU A 88 -5.32 22.44 0.11
C GLU A 88 -4.83 21.07 0.59
N SER A 89 -5.60 20.01 0.37
CA SER A 89 -5.22 18.64 0.74
C SER A 89 -4.53 17.93 -0.41
N THR A 90 -3.57 17.06 -0.08
CA THR A 90 -2.96 16.12 -1.01
C THR A 90 -3.25 14.69 -0.57
N ILE A 91 -3.74 13.86 -1.46
CA ILE A 91 -3.92 12.42 -1.25
C ILE A 91 -2.79 11.70 -1.95
N LEU A 92 -1.91 11.06 -1.17
CA LEU A 92 -0.74 10.36 -1.68
C LEU A 92 -0.97 8.85 -1.64
N PHE A 93 -1.09 8.23 -2.81
CA PHE A 93 -1.13 6.78 -2.95
C PHE A 93 0.30 6.22 -3.03
N VAL A 94 0.62 5.29 -2.14
CA VAL A 94 1.96 4.69 -2.02
C VAL A 94 2.03 3.26 -2.54
N GLY A 95 0.94 2.75 -3.11
CA GLY A 95 0.85 1.38 -3.63
C GLY A 95 -0.10 1.26 -4.80
N TYR A 96 -0.09 0.07 -5.40
CA TYR A 96 -0.99 -0.29 -6.48
C TYR A 96 -2.45 -0.18 -6.08
N GLN A 97 -3.29 0.27 -7.02
CA GLN A 97 -4.74 0.36 -6.88
C GLN A 97 -5.41 -0.63 -7.84
N ALA A 98 -6.11 -1.63 -7.30
CA ALA A 98 -6.78 -2.64 -8.11
C ALA A 98 -7.98 -2.09 -8.87
N VAL A 99 -8.22 -2.60 -10.06
CA VAL A 99 -9.40 -2.26 -10.86
C VAL A 99 -10.68 -2.49 -10.06
N GLY A 100 -11.61 -1.55 -10.13
CA GLY A 100 -12.89 -1.61 -9.41
C GLY A 100 -12.85 -1.10 -7.98
N THR A 101 -11.70 -0.66 -7.47
CA THR A 101 -11.59 -0.07 -6.12
C THR A 101 -11.78 1.45 -6.13
N LEU A 102 -12.17 1.99 -4.98
CA LEU A 102 -12.28 3.43 -4.77
C LEU A 102 -10.96 4.16 -5.02
N GLY A 103 -9.84 3.60 -4.51
CA GLY A 103 -8.52 4.16 -4.73
C GLY A 103 -8.15 4.22 -6.21
N ARG A 104 -8.51 3.20 -7.01
CA ARG A 104 -8.30 3.18 -8.46
C ARG A 104 -9.10 4.28 -9.15
N ALA A 105 -10.38 4.44 -8.83
CA ALA A 105 -11.21 5.50 -9.39
C ALA A 105 -10.62 6.90 -9.13
N ILE A 106 -10.14 7.15 -7.92
CA ILE A 106 -9.52 8.43 -7.56
C ILE A 106 -8.24 8.68 -8.39
N VAL A 107 -7.37 7.67 -8.48
CA VAL A 107 -6.10 7.75 -9.21
C VAL A 107 -6.31 7.96 -10.72
N GLU A 108 -7.37 7.37 -11.28
CA GLU A 108 -7.74 7.53 -12.70
C GLU A 108 -8.43 8.87 -13.01
N GLY A 109 -8.58 9.74 -12.01
CA GLY A 109 -9.07 11.10 -12.19
C GLY A 109 -10.59 11.25 -12.08
N ALA A 110 -11.24 10.39 -11.31
CA ALA A 110 -12.63 10.62 -10.94
C ALA A 110 -12.80 12.03 -10.34
N ARG A 111 -13.82 12.76 -10.78
CA ARG A 111 -14.14 14.10 -10.24
C ARG A 111 -15.02 14.04 -9.00
N GLU A 112 -15.65 12.91 -8.78
CA GLU A 112 -16.56 12.66 -7.68
C GLU A 112 -16.54 11.18 -7.33
N VAL A 113 -16.63 10.87 -6.04
CA VAL A 113 -16.74 9.49 -5.52
C VAL A 113 -17.84 9.40 -4.48
N ARG A 114 -18.36 8.18 -4.27
CA ARG A 114 -19.37 7.92 -3.25
C ARG A 114 -18.74 7.34 -1.99
N LEU A 115 -18.86 8.04 -0.86
CA LEU A 115 -18.37 7.61 0.45
C LEU A 115 -19.50 7.74 1.48
N PHE A 116 -19.82 6.66 2.19
CA PHE A 116 -20.88 6.63 3.20
C PHE A 116 -22.22 7.20 2.70
N ASP A 117 -22.61 6.79 1.49
CA ASP A 117 -23.82 7.25 0.79
C ASP A 117 -23.85 8.75 0.42
N GLU A 118 -22.75 9.46 0.57
CA GLU A 118 -22.59 10.85 0.15
C GLU A 118 -21.71 10.95 -1.10
N HIS A 119 -22.04 11.90 -1.97
CA HIS A 119 -21.23 12.27 -3.12
C HIS A 119 -20.18 13.30 -2.71
N ILE A 120 -18.91 12.98 -2.89
CA ILE A 120 -17.79 13.83 -2.52
C ILE A 120 -17.05 14.24 -3.78
N HIS A 121 -17.04 15.55 -4.08
CA HIS A 121 -16.21 16.11 -5.14
C HIS A 121 -14.74 16.02 -4.78
N ILE A 122 -13.88 15.82 -5.79
CA ILE A 122 -12.43 15.74 -5.62
C ILE A 122 -11.81 17.03 -6.10
N GLU A 123 -11.40 17.86 -5.15
CA GLU A 123 -10.63 19.09 -5.34
C GLU A 123 -9.19 18.94 -4.82
N ALA A 124 -8.94 17.93 -3.98
CA ALA A 124 -7.62 17.65 -3.45
C ALA A 124 -6.66 17.24 -4.56
N GLU A 125 -5.39 17.59 -4.38
CA GLU A 125 -4.31 17.07 -5.22
C GLU A 125 -4.18 15.56 -5.08
N ILE A 126 -4.12 14.83 -6.20
CA ILE A 126 -3.96 13.36 -6.21
C ILE A 126 -2.55 13.04 -6.70
N CYS A 127 -1.76 12.42 -5.84
CA CYS A 127 -0.38 12.03 -6.12
C CYS A 127 -0.19 10.52 -5.98
N GLN A 128 0.76 9.99 -6.77
CA GLN A 128 1.23 8.61 -6.63
C GLN A 128 2.74 8.59 -6.41
N LEU A 129 3.18 7.79 -5.45
CA LEU A 129 4.59 7.52 -5.21
C LEU A 129 4.89 6.09 -5.64
N SER A 130 5.65 5.94 -6.72
CA SER A 130 6.13 4.64 -7.19
C SER A 130 7.43 4.25 -6.49
N GLY A 131 7.71 2.93 -6.44
CA GLY A 131 9.01 2.43 -6.00
C GLY A 131 9.14 2.07 -4.52
N ILE A 132 8.07 2.19 -3.71
CA ILE A 132 8.06 1.73 -2.31
C ILE A 132 7.19 0.49 -2.09
N SER A 133 6.89 -0.24 -3.17
CA SER A 133 6.21 -1.54 -3.06
C SER A 133 7.12 -2.59 -2.45
N GLY A 134 6.59 -3.36 -1.50
CA GLY A 134 7.26 -4.57 -0.98
C GLY A 134 7.13 -5.79 -1.89
N HIS A 135 6.41 -5.67 -3.00
CA HIS A 135 6.26 -6.74 -3.99
C HIS A 135 7.47 -6.79 -4.92
N ALA A 136 7.86 -7.99 -5.32
CA ALA A 136 8.84 -8.15 -6.37
C ALA A 136 8.29 -7.61 -7.70
N ASP A 137 9.17 -7.00 -8.47
CA ASP A 137 8.88 -6.65 -9.86
C ASP A 137 8.93 -7.91 -10.76
N ASP A 138 8.59 -7.73 -12.01
CA ASP A 138 8.57 -8.79 -13.03
C ASP A 138 9.92 -9.53 -13.12
N GLN A 139 11.03 -8.82 -13.09
CA GLN A 139 12.36 -9.45 -13.12
C GLN A 139 12.70 -10.18 -11.82
N GLY A 140 12.30 -9.64 -10.69
CA GLY A 140 12.43 -10.28 -9.38
C GLY A 140 11.68 -11.61 -9.32
N LEU A 141 10.45 -11.65 -9.85
CA LEU A 141 9.65 -12.87 -9.95
C LEU A 141 10.33 -13.93 -10.86
N ILE A 142 10.87 -13.51 -12.01
CA ILE A 142 11.63 -14.41 -12.90
C ILE A 142 12.86 -14.97 -12.20
N ASN A 143 13.63 -14.13 -11.52
CA ASN A 143 14.82 -14.56 -10.78
C ASN A 143 14.46 -15.53 -9.66
N TRP A 144 13.37 -15.27 -8.95
CA TRP A 144 12.87 -16.18 -7.92
C TRP A 144 12.50 -17.54 -8.51
N ILE A 145 11.76 -17.60 -9.64
CA ILE A 145 11.40 -18.85 -10.30
C ILE A 145 12.66 -19.61 -10.77
N LYS A 146 13.66 -18.90 -11.29
CA LYS A 146 14.94 -19.51 -11.72
C LYS A 146 15.75 -20.09 -10.56
N SER A 147 15.52 -19.66 -9.34
CA SER A 147 16.27 -20.17 -8.17
C SER A 147 15.85 -21.57 -7.71
N PHE A 148 14.71 -22.08 -8.19
CA PHE A 148 14.27 -23.44 -7.83
C PHE A 148 15.13 -24.52 -8.48
N THR A 149 15.57 -25.49 -7.67
CA THR A 149 16.30 -26.68 -8.13
C THR A 149 15.70 -27.92 -7.47
N PRO A 150 15.08 -28.85 -8.22
CA PRO A 150 14.82 -28.78 -9.67
C PRO A 150 13.83 -27.69 -10.05
N ALA A 151 13.81 -27.32 -11.32
CA ALA A 151 12.84 -26.36 -11.85
C ALA A 151 11.39 -26.85 -11.57
N PRO A 152 10.43 -25.92 -11.32
CA PRO A 152 9.06 -26.30 -11.03
C PRO A 152 8.41 -26.98 -12.24
N SER A 153 7.67 -28.05 -12.00
CA SER A 153 6.94 -28.79 -13.06
C SER A 153 5.77 -28.00 -13.63
N GLN A 154 5.22 -27.08 -12.85
CA GLN A 154 4.13 -26.20 -13.23
C GLN A 154 4.21 -24.90 -12.43
N VAL A 155 3.84 -23.78 -13.05
CA VAL A 155 3.72 -22.46 -12.42
C VAL A 155 2.30 -21.93 -12.63
N LEU A 156 1.63 -21.58 -11.55
CA LEU A 156 0.31 -20.96 -11.56
C LEU A 156 0.46 -19.48 -11.19
N ILE A 157 0.02 -18.59 -12.08
CA ILE A 157 0.06 -17.14 -11.89
C ILE A 157 -1.30 -16.67 -11.41
N ASN A 158 -1.32 -16.00 -10.27
CA ASN A 158 -2.53 -15.42 -9.69
C ASN A 158 -2.22 -14.09 -8.99
N HIS A 159 -3.23 -13.47 -8.39
CA HIS A 159 -3.11 -12.25 -7.60
C HIS A 159 -2.64 -11.03 -8.41
N GLY A 160 -3.08 -10.93 -9.66
CA GLY A 160 -2.86 -9.79 -10.56
C GLY A 160 -4.07 -9.55 -11.45
N GLU A 161 -4.03 -8.50 -12.26
CA GLU A 161 -5.03 -8.30 -13.32
C GLU A 161 -4.93 -9.43 -14.34
N ASP A 162 -6.06 -9.92 -14.84
CA ASP A 162 -6.13 -11.10 -15.74
C ASP A 162 -5.17 -10.99 -16.91
N SER A 163 -5.16 -9.82 -17.58
CA SER A 163 -4.28 -9.57 -18.71
C SER A 163 -2.79 -9.60 -18.34
N VAL A 164 -2.44 -9.09 -17.17
CA VAL A 164 -1.05 -9.08 -16.66
C VAL A 164 -0.62 -10.49 -16.30
N CYS A 165 -1.48 -11.26 -15.64
CA CYS A 165 -1.21 -12.66 -15.29
C CYS A 165 -0.98 -13.50 -16.55
N GLU A 166 -1.78 -13.33 -17.60
CA GLU A 166 -1.61 -14.09 -18.85
C GLU A 166 -0.34 -13.67 -19.62
N ILE A 167 -0.03 -12.38 -19.68
CA ILE A 167 1.22 -11.88 -20.27
C ILE A 167 2.43 -12.50 -19.53
N PHE A 168 2.42 -12.50 -18.21
CA PHE A 168 3.50 -13.08 -17.43
C PHE A 168 3.60 -14.61 -17.61
N ALA A 169 2.47 -15.33 -17.63
CA ALA A 169 2.44 -16.75 -17.93
C ALA A 169 3.04 -17.05 -19.32
N GLN A 170 2.69 -16.24 -20.34
CA GLN A 170 3.25 -16.37 -21.70
C GLN A 170 4.76 -16.13 -21.69
N ARG A 171 5.23 -15.14 -20.93
CA ARG A 171 6.64 -14.85 -20.79
C ARG A 171 7.41 -16.03 -20.19
N LEU A 172 6.90 -16.65 -19.12
CA LEU A 172 7.54 -17.83 -18.51
C LEU A 172 7.59 -19.03 -19.47
N ARG A 173 6.54 -19.24 -20.28
CA ARG A 173 6.54 -20.27 -21.32
C ARG A 173 7.62 -20.01 -22.37
N ASN A 174 7.74 -18.78 -22.86
CA ASN A 174 8.65 -18.43 -23.95
C ASN A 174 10.11 -18.34 -23.52
N GLU A 175 10.39 -17.71 -22.36
CA GLU A 175 11.76 -17.46 -21.93
C GLU A 175 12.39 -18.61 -21.12
N LEU A 176 11.57 -19.33 -20.36
CA LEU A 176 12.05 -20.37 -19.44
C LEU A 176 11.61 -21.80 -19.84
N GLY A 177 10.75 -21.95 -20.86
CA GLY A 177 10.21 -23.25 -21.25
C GLY A 177 9.34 -23.91 -20.18
N LEU A 178 8.83 -23.16 -19.22
CA LEU A 178 8.05 -23.68 -18.11
C LEU A 178 6.56 -23.88 -18.49
N LYS A 179 5.92 -24.89 -17.91
CA LYS A 179 4.48 -25.02 -17.98
C LYS A 179 3.82 -23.98 -17.05
N ALA A 180 3.48 -22.81 -17.59
CA ALA A 180 2.88 -21.72 -16.83
C ALA A 180 1.46 -21.40 -17.33
N THR A 181 0.54 -21.16 -16.42
CA THR A 181 -0.87 -20.80 -16.68
C THR A 181 -1.36 -19.75 -15.71
N ALA A 182 -2.30 -18.90 -16.13
CA ALA A 182 -3.05 -17.98 -15.29
C ALA A 182 -4.49 -18.54 -15.14
N PRO A 183 -4.78 -19.34 -14.11
CA PRO A 183 -6.09 -19.97 -13.95
C PRO A 183 -7.14 -18.93 -13.55
N TYR A 184 -8.36 -19.05 -14.07
CA TYR A 184 -9.50 -18.28 -13.59
C TYR A 184 -9.99 -18.83 -12.25
N ASN A 185 -10.74 -18.00 -11.52
CA ASN A 185 -11.34 -18.40 -10.26
C ASN A 185 -12.29 -19.61 -10.47
N GLY A 186 -12.02 -20.69 -9.76
CA GLY A 186 -12.79 -21.93 -9.87
C GLY A 186 -12.32 -22.91 -10.97
N ALA A 187 -11.19 -22.64 -11.63
CA ALA A 187 -10.59 -23.55 -12.62
C ALA A 187 -9.74 -24.65 -11.97
#